data_8c259418b12034138e7d301610347d1f
#
_entry.id   8c259418b12034138e7d301610347d1f
#
_cell.length_a   1.000
_cell.length_b   1.000
_cell.length_c   1.000
_cell.angle_alpha   90.00
_cell.angle_beta   90.00
_cell.angle_gamma   90.00
#
_symmetry.space_group_name_H-M   'P 1'
#
loop_
_entity.id
_entity.type
_entity.pdbx_description
1 polymer ?
#
loop_
_entity_poly.entity_id
_entity_poly.type
_entity_poly.pdbx_seq_one_letter_code
_entity_poly.pdbx_strand_id
1 'polypeptide(L)'
;MRGVDVSNWQCDIDTYTLDADFVVAGATWGVGGFNNMCLTNGVNQAANYQLGRAVDSGKSIGVYHYAMGRDANAEADFFVRNVRGYVGNAVLVLDWESQDNSQFGNGAWVETWVRRVHDSTRVWPIVYVQASALGQLTSYVREHCGVWVAQYASMNVTGYQDVPWLYGAYGEAMRQYTSNGYVSGYAGRLDLNYFRGERWQWDAYAHGDGADVSAPETNAGGNAGVSASQSACVVVASGDTLSGIAERTGLLPWQSWHGYGSGNPAVIYPGETVCYGGSVAVQPDVTRTYTVVSGDSLWSVFGGDWARVASLNGLSNPSLIYPGQILRY
;
A
#
# COMPACT_ATOMS: atom_id res chain seq x y z
N MET A 1 7.27 7.62 2.11
CA MET A 1 8.00 7.24 3.34
C MET A 1 8.96 6.10 3.03
N ARG A 2 10.15 6.10 3.64
CA ARG A 2 11.17 5.07 3.48
C ARG A 2 11.22 4.21 4.73
N GLY A 3 11.34 2.90 4.60
CA GLY A 3 11.33 2.04 5.77
C GLY A 3 11.98 0.69 5.55
N VAL A 4 11.93 -0.11 6.58
CA VAL A 4 12.49 -1.46 6.60
C VAL A 4 11.44 -2.45 7.08
N ASP A 5 11.58 -3.70 6.66
CA ASP A 5 10.95 -4.79 7.35
C ASP A 5 12.00 -5.69 8.00
N VAL A 6 11.62 -6.26 9.11
CA VAL A 6 12.47 -7.09 9.99
C VAL A 6 11.71 -8.32 10.46
N SER A 7 12.44 -9.32 10.92
CA SER A 7 11.83 -10.57 11.35
C SER A 7 12.54 -11.18 12.57
N ASN A 8 12.30 -12.46 12.78
CA ASN A 8 13.07 -13.28 13.71
C ASN A 8 14.55 -13.51 13.29
N TRP A 9 14.95 -13.06 12.10
CA TRP A 9 16.35 -13.07 11.67
C TRP A 9 17.16 -11.92 12.23
N GLN A 10 16.50 -10.86 12.70
CA GLN A 10 17.10 -9.68 13.32
C GLN A 10 16.63 -9.56 14.79
N CYS A 11 16.81 -10.62 15.59
CA CYS A 11 16.32 -10.69 16.98
C CYS A 11 16.74 -9.51 17.85
N ASP A 12 17.97 -9.02 17.68
CA ASP A 12 18.59 -8.00 18.55
C ASP A 12 18.63 -6.60 17.92
N ILE A 13 17.91 -6.39 16.80
CA ILE A 13 17.96 -5.10 16.12
C ILE A 13 17.30 -4.01 16.98
N ASP A 14 18.04 -2.92 17.22
CA ASP A 14 17.50 -1.71 17.82
C ASP A 14 16.94 -0.77 16.75
N THR A 15 15.65 -0.89 16.51
CA THR A 15 14.96 -0.09 15.48
C THR A 15 14.85 1.39 15.86
N TYR A 16 15.14 1.77 17.10
CA TYR A 16 15.18 3.18 17.51
C TYR A 16 16.22 3.96 16.72
N THR A 17 17.39 3.36 16.50
CA THR A 17 18.54 4.02 15.87
C THR A 17 18.51 4.02 14.35
N LEU A 18 17.58 3.28 13.73
CA LEU A 18 17.48 3.18 12.26
C LEU A 18 17.06 4.53 11.66
N ASP A 19 17.71 4.91 10.57
CA ASP A 19 17.24 5.98 9.69
C ASP A 19 16.10 5.45 8.81
N ALA A 20 14.88 5.47 9.35
CA ALA A 20 13.68 4.98 8.69
C ALA A 20 12.45 5.74 9.18
N ASP A 21 11.46 5.93 8.31
CA ASP A 21 10.17 6.53 8.66
C ASP A 21 9.21 5.49 9.26
N PHE A 22 9.38 4.21 8.89
CA PHE A 22 8.56 3.11 9.39
C PHE A 22 9.33 1.81 9.52
N VAL A 23 8.81 0.92 10.36
CA VAL A 23 9.29 -0.46 10.55
C VAL A 23 8.11 -1.42 10.49
N VAL A 24 8.21 -2.47 9.66
CA VAL A 24 7.27 -3.60 9.66
C VAL A 24 7.97 -4.82 10.27
N ALA A 25 7.37 -5.45 11.27
CA ALA A 25 7.97 -6.61 11.92
C ALA A 25 7.14 -7.87 11.71
N GLY A 26 7.80 -8.97 11.36
CA GLY A 26 7.17 -10.29 11.36
C GLY A 26 6.77 -10.70 12.76
N ALA A 27 5.48 -10.94 12.96
CA ALA A 27 4.92 -11.29 14.25
C ALA A 27 4.62 -12.78 14.38
N THR A 28 4.04 -13.40 13.33
CA THR A 28 3.55 -14.79 13.40
C THR A 28 3.77 -15.56 12.10
N TRP A 29 3.91 -16.89 12.22
CA TRP A 29 4.07 -17.86 11.13
C TRP A 29 3.06 -19.00 11.26
N GLY A 30 2.27 -19.26 10.23
CA GLY A 30 1.28 -20.35 10.18
C GLY A 30 0.33 -20.33 11.37
N VAL A 31 0.12 -21.49 11.99
CA VAL A 31 -0.75 -21.67 13.16
C VAL A 31 0.02 -21.97 14.45
N GLY A 32 1.33 -21.77 14.46
CA GLY A 32 2.23 -22.17 15.54
C GLY A 32 2.94 -23.52 15.24
N GLY A 33 3.61 -24.07 16.26
CA GLY A 33 4.32 -25.37 16.14
C GLY A 33 5.70 -25.27 15.48
N PHE A 34 6.19 -24.07 15.18
CA PHE A 34 7.45 -23.83 14.51
C PHE A 34 8.39 -22.98 15.38
N ASN A 35 9.66 -23.36 15.45
CA ASN A 35 10.68 -22.64 16.21
C ASN A 35 11.89 -22.37 15.31
N ASN A 36 12.39 -21.15 15.30
CA ASN A 36 13.59 -20.75 14.57
C ASN A 36 14.12 -19.40 15.08
N MET A 37 15.41 -19.31 15.41
CA MET A 37 15.99 -18.10 16.00
C MET A 37 15.18 -17.64 17.23
N CYS A 38 14.71 -16.40 17.24
CA CYS A 38 13.78 -15.91 18.28
C CYS A 38 12.30 -16.17 17.99
N LEU A 39 11.99 -17.02 17.02
CA LEU A 39 10.64 -17.50 16.77
C LEU A 39 10.34 -18.70 17.67
N THR A 40 9.35 -18.59 18.52
CA THR A 40 8.89 -19.68 19.41
C THR A 40 7.43 -19.97 19.15
N ASN A 41 7.14 -21.24 18.81
CA ASN A 41 5.80 -21.71 18.49
C ASN A 41 5.09 -20.79 17.45
N GLY A 42 5.82 -20.39 16.42
CA GLY A 42 5.31 -19.54 15.35
C GLY A 42 5.12 -18.06 15.73
N VAL A 43 5.61 -17.63 16.90
CA VAL A 43 5.53 -16.22 17.36
C VAL A 43 6.92 -15.64 17.51
N ASN A 44 7.19 -14.51 16.90
CA ASN A 44 8.44 -13.77 17.04
C ASN A 44 8.51 -13.09 18.42
N GLN A 45 9.41 -13.59 19.29
CA GLN A 45 9.59 -13.07 20.64
C GLN A 45 10.25 -11.68 20.66
N ALA A 46 10.93 -11.30 19.56
CA ALA A 46 11.56 -9.98 19.44
C ALA A 46 10.61 -8.92 18.89
N ALA A 47 9.45 -9.27 18.33
CA ALA A 47 8.56 -8.32 17.65
C ALA A 47 8.16 -7.14 18.55
N ASN A 48 7.81 -7.41 19.82
CA ASN A 48 7.45 -6.34 20.75
C ASN A 48 8.62 -5.38 21.03
N TYR A 49 9.85 -5.89 21.11
CA TYR A 49 11.04 -5.04 21.26
C TYR A 49 11.27 -4.23 19.98
N GLN A 50 11.28 -4.90 18.81
CA GLN A 50 11.50 -4.25 17.52
C GLN A 50 10.49 -3.11 17.28
N LEU A 51 9.21 -3.36 17.51
CA LEU A 51 8.15 -2.37 17.29
C LEU A 51 8.10 -1.30 18.37
N GLY A 52 8.33 -1.66 19.65
CA GLY A 52 8.38 -0.70 20.75
C GLY A 52 9.50 0.33 20.54
N ARG A 53 10.69 -0.12 20.13
CA ARG A 53 11.81 0.78 19.82
C ARG A 53 11.52 1.69 18.62
N ALA A 54 10.80 1.19 17.62
CA ALA A 54 10.35 2.02 16.49
C ALA A 54 9.37 3.11 16.95
N VAL A 55 8.37 2.76 17.75
CA VAL A 55 7.40 3.70 18.33
C VAL A 55 8.08 4.74 19.19
N ASP A 56 9.01 4.34 20.09
CA ASP A 56 9.76 5.24 20.97
C ASP A 56 10.55 6.30 20.19
N SER A 57 10.94 6.01 18.95
CA SER A 57 11.63 6.93 18.05
C SER A 57 10.70 7.68 17.08
N GLY A 58 9.38 7.54 17.24
CA GLY A 58 8.39 8.24 16.45
C GLY A 58 8.10 7.65 15.07
N LYS A 59 8.58 6.43 14.79
CA LYS A 59 8.34 5.73 13.52
C LYS A 59 6.93 5.15 13.45
N SER A 60 6.38 5.08 12.24
CA SER A 60 5.19 4.29 11.95
C SER A 60 5.51 2.80 12.03
N ILE A 61 4.52 1.99 12.39
CA ILE A 61 4.74 0.54 12.57
C ILE A 61 3.77 -0.30 11.76
N GLY A 62 4.21 -1.50 11.42
CA GLY A 62 3.39 -2.55 10.81
C GLY A 62 3.75 -3.92 11.40
N VAL A 63 2.83 -4.85 11.29
CA VAL A 63 3.01 -6.25 11.74
C VAL A 63 2.59 -7.20 10.63
N TYR A 64 3.40 -8.22 10.35
CA TYR A 64 3.04 -9.20 9.33
C TYR A 64 2.89 -10.62 9.87
N HIS A 65 2.06 -11.38 9.15
CA HIS A 65 1.89 -12.82 9.26
C HIS A 65 2.50 -13.50 8.05
N TYR A 66 3.40 -14.43 8.24
CA TYR A 66 3.95 -15.28 7.20
C TYR A 66 3.01 -16.45 6.93
N ALA A 67 2.44 -16.53 5.73
CA ALA A 67 1.52 -17.58 5.35
C ALA A 67 2.26 -18.91 5.11
N MET A 68 1.85 -19.96 5.81
CA MET A 68 2.37 -21.33 5.60
C MET A 68 1.36 -22.23 4.86
N GLY A 69 0.20 -21.67 4.48
CA GLY A 69 -0.81 -22.39 3.70
C GLY A 69 -1.53 -23.48 4.50
N ARG A 70 -1.73 -23.27 5.79
CA ARG A 70 -2.63 -24.09 6.61
C ARG A 70 -4.07 -23.65 6.36
N ASP A 71 -5.00 -23.95 7.25
CA ASP A 71 -6.35 -23.38 7.16
C ASP A 71 -6.30 -21.86 7.28
N ALA A 72 -6.88 -21.14 6.30
CA ALA A 72 -6.78 -19.70 6.22
C ALA A 72 -7.40 -18.99 7.43
N ASN A 73 -8.55 -19.48 7.94
CA ASN A 73 -9.17 -18.89 9.10
C ASN A 73 -8.32 -19.16 10.36
N ALA A 74 -7.76 -20.35 10.49
CA ALA A 74 -6.91 -20.69 11.63
C ALA A 74 -5.62 -19.85 11.66
N GLU A 75 -4.97 -19.59 10.48
CA GLU A 75 -3.81 -18.70 10.40
C GLU A 75 -4.19 -17.25 10.71
N ALA A 76 -5.33 -16.76 10.18
CA ALA A 76 -5.86 -15.44 10.51
C ALA A 76 -6.15 -15.28 12.01
N ASP A 77 -6.83 -16.26 12.62
CA ASP A 77 -7.14 -16.24 14.05
C ASP A 77 -5.87 -16.31 14.92
N PHE A 78 -4.86 -17.06 14.47
CA PHE A 78 -3.56 -17.11 15.14
C PHE A 78 -2.86 -15.75 15.08
N PHE A 79 -2.83 -15.11 13.91
CA PHE A 79 -2.29 -13.76 13.74
C PHE A 79 -3.01 -12.76 14.63
N VAL A 80 -4.32 -12.60 14.47
CA VAL A 80 -5.12 -11.61 15.21
C VAL A 80 -4.95 -11.74 16.72
N ARG A 81 -4.94 -12.98 17.24
CA ARG A 81 -4.77 -13.25 18.67
C ARG A 81 -3.43 -12.73 19.19
N ASN A 82 -2.36 -12.87 18.40
CA ASN A 82 -1.00 -12.49 18.82
C ASN A 82 -0.69 -11.00 18.57
N VAL A 83 -1.42 -10.33 17.67
CA VAL A 83 -1.18 -8.92 17.35
C VAL A 83 -2.29 -7.98 17.86
N ARG A 84 -3.17 -8.45 18.73
CA ARG A 84 -4.34 -7.69 19.22
C ARG A 84 -3.98 -6.31 19.76
N GLY A 85 -2.82 -6.15 20.42
CA GLY A 85 -2.35 -4.88 20.96
C GLY A 85 -1.89 -3.87 19.90
N TYR A 86 -1.72 -4.30 18.66
CA TYR A 86 -1.28 -3.45 17.54
C TYR A 86 -2.44 -3.00 16.65
N VAL A 87 -3.61 -3.65 16.75
CA VAL A 87 -4.79 -3.29 15.96
C VAL A 87 -5.17 -1.84 16.21
N GLY A 88 -5.34 -1.08 15.13
CA GLY A 88 -5.61 0.36 15.18
C GLY A 88 -4.37 1.25 15.35
N ASN A 89 -3.17 0.67 15.52
CA ASN A 89 -1.91 1.43 15.66
C ASN A 89 -0.82 0.98 14.68
N ALA A 90 -0.94 -0.22 14.13
CA ALA A 90 -0.01 -0.78 13.17
C ALA A 90 -0.75 -1.24 11.92
N VAL A 91 -0.13 -1.07 10.77
CA VAL A 91 -0.59 -1.71 9.53
C VAL A 91 -0.49 -3.21 9.68
N LEU A 92 -1.60 -3.92 9.40
CA LEU A 92 -1.65 -5.38 9.40
C LEU A 92 -1.26 -5.91 8.02
N VAL A 93 -0.43 -6.95 7.95
CA VAL A 93 0.08 -7.45 6.67
C VAL A 93 -0.02 -8.97 6.59
N LEU A 94 -0.46 -9.47 5.44
CA LEU A 94 -0.27 -10.87 5.04
C LEU A 94 0.99 -10.94 4.15
N ASP A 95 1.93 -11.75 4.54
CA ASP A 95 3.11 -12.09 3.75
C ASP A 95 2.81 -13.37 2.94
N TRP A 96 2.59 -13.18 1.61
CA TRP A 96 2.20 -14.23 0.69
C TRP A 96 3.36 -14.61 -0.23
N GLU A 97 4.13 -15.59 0.20
CA GLU A 97 5.30 -16.12 -0.52
C GLU A 97 5.17 -17.61 -0.84
N SER A 98 6.04 -18.11 -1.74
CA SER A 98 6.04 -19.51 -2.14
C SER A 98 6.75 -20.42 -1.14
N GLN A 99 7.73 -19.91 -0.40
CA GLN A 99 8.52 -20.72 0.51
C GLN A 99 7.66 -21.18 1.68
N ASP A 100 7.68 -22.48 1.95
CA ASP A 100 6.93 -23.14 3.03
C ASP A 100 5.41 -22.95 3.01
N ASN A 101 4.86 -22.40 1.91
CA ASN A 101 3.45 -22.13 1.74
C ASN A 101 2.77 -23.15 0.80
N SER A 102 2.08 -24.11 1.37
CA SER A 102 1.42 -25.17 0.61
C SER A 102 0.22 -24.72 -0.23
N GLN A 103 -0.26 -23.50 -0.03
CA GLN A 103 -1.38 -22.90 -0.76
C GLN A 103 -0.94 -21.83 -1.77
N PHE A 104 0.37 -21.62 -1.93
CA PHE A 104 0.85 -20.62 -2.89
C PHE A 104 0.27 -20.86 -4.28
N GLY A 105 -0.32 -19.84 -4.87
CA GLY A 105 -1.12 -19.95 -6.11
C GLY A 105 -2.63 -19.92 -5.89
N ASN A 106 -3.11 -20.12 -4.67
CA ASN A 106 -4.53 -20.15 -4.34
C ASN A 106 -5.01 -18.79 -3.82
N GLY A 107 -5.44 -17.91 -4.72
CA GLY A 107 -5.96 -16.59 -4.36
C GLY A 107 -7.20 -16.61 -3.46
N ALA A 108 -8.02 -17.66 -3.52
CA ALA A 108 -9.17 -17.80 -2.63
C ALA A 108 -8.75 -18.02 -1.17
N TRP A 109 -7.61 -18.63 -0.93
CA TRP A 109 -7.02 -18.73 0.41
C TRP A 109 -6.67 -17.35 0.96
N VAL A 110 -6.01 -16.52 0.13
CA VAL A 110 -5.67 -15.12 0.49
C VAL A 110 -6.94 -14.33 0.82
N GLU A 111 -7.96 -14.43 -0.04
CA GLU A 111 -9.24 -13.75 0.18
C GLU A 111 -9.91 -14.19 1.49
N THR A 112 -9.91 -15.50 1.79
CA THR A 112 -10.47 -16.02 3.05
C THR A 112 -9.73 -15.45 4.25
N TRP A 113 -8.39 -15.41 4.20
CA TRP A 113 -7.55 -14.89 5.27
C TRP A 113 -7.81 -13.39 5.53
N VAL A 114 -7.79 -12.56 4.48
CA VAL A 114 -7.97 -11.11 4.63
C VAL A 114 -9.37 -10.75 5.13
N ARG A 115 -10.41 -11.48 4.66
CA ARG A 115 -11.78 -11.32 5.18
C ARG A 115 -11.84 -11.65 6.67
N ARG A 116 -11.22 -12.76 7.08
CA ARG A 116 -11.23 -13.18 8.49
C ARG A 116 -10.52 -12.17 9.39
N VAL A 117 -9.39 -11.60 8.94
CA VAL A 117 -8.69 -10.54 9.68
C VAL A 117 -9.57 -9.30 9.77
N HIS A 118 -10.13 -8.85 8.66
CA HIS A 118 -11.02 -7.68 8.65
C HIS A 118 -12.25 -7.87 9.54
N ASP A 119 -12.94 -9.00 9.46
CA ASP A 119 -14.10 -9.29 10.29
C ASP A 119 -13.79 -9.23 11.81
N SER A 120 -12.56 -9.61 12.17
CA SER A 120 -12.09 -9.67 13.55
C SER A 120 -11.54 -8.35 14.08
N THR A 121 -11.03 -7.47 13.20
CA THR A 121 -10.28 -6.27 13.58
C THR A 121 -10.88 -4.97 13.05
N ARG A 122 -11.71 -5.04 12.01
CA ARG A 122 -12.18 -3.91 11.21
C ARG A 122 -11.05 -3.17 10.48
N VAL A 123 -9.91 -3.79 10.31
CA VAL A 123 -8.76 -3.28 9.56
C VAL A 123 -8.54 -4.17 8.34
N TRP A 124 -8.52 -3.59 7.14
CA TRP A 124 -8.11 -4.31 5.95
C TRP A 124 -6.60 -4.46 5.92
N PRO A 125 -6.07 -5.68 5.85
CA PRO A 125 -4.63 -5.87 5.79
C PRO A 125 -4.05 -5.45 4.42
N ILE A 126 -2.78 -5.10 4.41
CA ILE A 126 -1.98 -5.06 3.18
C ILE A 126 -1.54 -6.49 2.84
N VAL A 127 -1.49 -6.83 1.56
CA VAL A 127 -0.97 -8.12 1.10
C VAL A 127 0.40 -7.91 0.45
N TYR A 128 1.45 -8.45 1.07
CA TYR A 128 2.78 -8.54 0.48
C TYR A 128 2.82 -9.72 -0.50
N VAL A 129 3.35 -9.47 -1.69
CA VAL A 129 3.45 -10.46 -2.75
C VAL A 129 4.55 -10.08 -3.74
N GLN A 130 5.29 -11.06 -4.25
CA GLN A 130 6.21 -10.82 -5.36
C GLN A 130 5.48 -10.39 -6.64
N ALA A 131 6.07 -9.51 -7.43
CA ALA A 131 5.46 -8.93 -8.63
C ALA A 131 4.92 -9.99 -9.61
N SER A 132 5.65 -11.10 -9.79
CA SER A 132 5.25 -12.22 -10.67
C SER A 132 4.03 -13.00 -10.18
N ALA A 133 3.67 -12.87 -8.90
CA ALA A 133 2.54 -13.55 -8.29
C ALA A 133 1.31 -12.65 -8.08
N LEU A 134 1.35 -11.40 -8.50
CA LEU A 134 0.22 -10.47 -8.40
C LEU A 134 -1.07 -11.01 -9.03
N GLY A 135 -0.96 -11.80 -10.10
CA GLY A 135 -2.10 -12.45 -10.74
C GLY A 135 -2.82 -13.50 -9.89
N GLN A 136 -2.25 -13.90 -8.76
CA GLN A 136 -2.89 -14.81 -7.82
C GLN A 136 -3.94 -14.11 -6.95
N LEU A 137 -3.81 -12.79 -6.74
CA LEU A 137 -4.73 -12.02 -5.92
C LEU A 137 -6.07 -11.86 -6.65
N THR A 138 -7.17 -12.24 -5.99
CA THR A 138 -8.52 -12.07 -6.53
C THR A 138 -8.86 -10.58 -6.71
N SER A 139 -9.87 -10.29 -7.52
CA SER A 139 -10.39 -8.91 -7.65
C SER A 139 -10.81 -8.36 -6.30
N TYR A 140 -11.45 -9.18 -5.47
CA TYR A 140 -11.88 -8.80 -4.13
C TYR A 140 -10.71 -8.32 -3.25
N VAL A 141 -9.61 -9.10 -3.22
CA VAL A 141 -8.41 -8.71 -2.45
C VAL A 141 -7.83 -7.40 -2.97
N ARG A 142 -7.78 -7.22 -4.29
CA ARG A 142 -7.25 -6.01 -4.92
C ARG A 142 -8.13 -4.77 -4.72
N GLU A 143 -9.42 -4.95 -4.50
CA GLU A 143 -10.39 -3.88 -4.25
C GLU A 143 -10.40 -3.42 -2.79
N HIS A 144 -10.09 -4.32 -1.85
CA HIS A 144 -10.21 -4.04 -0.42
C HIS A 144 -8.87 -3.86 0.29
N CYS A 145 -7.80 -4.48 -0.21
CA CYS A 145 -6.51 -4.51 0.45
C CYS A 145 -5.48 -3.67 -0.29
N GLY A 146 -4.63 -2.96 0.45
CA GLY A 146 -3.40 -2.43 -0.10
C GLY A 146 -2.49 -3.58 -0.57
N VAL A 147 -1.64 -3.31 -1.55
CA VAL A 147 -0.67 -4.30 -2.03
C VAL A 147 0.74 -3.79 -1.76
N TRP A 148 1.56 -4.66 -1.17
CA TRP A 148 2.99 -4.45 -0.98
C TRP A 148 3.74 -5.38 -1.94
N VAL A 149 4.36 -4.80 -2.96
CA VAL A 149 4.98 -5.57 -4.04
C VAL A 149 6.47 -5.72 -3.82
N ALA A 150 6.95 -6.97 -3.82
CA ALA A 150 8.38 -7.26 -3.88
C ALA A 150 8.84 -7.34 -5.34
N GLN A 151 9.76 -6.47 -5.71
CA GLN A 151 10.43 -6.52 -7.01
C GLN A 151 11.79 -5.84 -6.93
N TYR A 152 12.84 -6.60 -7.17
CA TYR A 152 14.21 -6.15 -7.09
C TYR A 152 14.80 -5.93 -8.49
N ALA A 153 15.41 -4.78 -8.72
CA ALA A 153 16.14 -4.49 -9.97
C ALA A 153 17.46 -5.25 -10.02
N SER A 154 18.09 -5.47 -8.86
CA SER A 154 19.31 -6.23 -8.69
C SER A 154 19.47 -6.67 -7.24
N MET A 155 20.42 -7.59 -7.01
CA MET A 155 20.83 -8.00 -5.65
C MET A 155 22.07 -7.22 -5.17
N ASN A 156 22.45 -6.14 -5.85
CA ASN A 156 23.54 -5.29 -5.40
C ASN A 156 23.18 -4.60 -4.10
N VAL A 157 24.20 -4.36 -3.27
CA VAL A 157 24.03 -3.59 -2.03
C VAL A 157 23.60 -2.17 -2.37
N THR A 158 22.54 -1.67 -1.74
CA THR A 158 22.03 -0.33 -1.96
C THR A 158 21.54 0.30 -0.66
N GLY A 159 21.55 1.64 -0.60
CA GLY A 159 20.78 2.39 0.39
C GLY A 159 19.37 2.69 -0.11
N TYR A 160 18.70 3.62 0.56
CA TYR A 160 17.38 4.06 0.11
C TYR A 160 17.41 4.66 -1.29
N GLN A 161 16.36 4.38 -2.04
CA GLN A 161 16.12 4.88 -3.39
C GLN A 161 14.87 5.74 -3.40
N ASP A 162 14.93 6.90 -4.06
CA ASP A 162 13.80 7.83 -4.15
C ASP A 162 12.73 7.34 -5.15
N VAL A 163 13.14 6.56 -6.13
CA VAL A 163 12.25 6.01 -7.17
C VAL A 163 12.60 4.53 -7.42
N PRO A 164 12.23 3.62 -6.50
CA PRO A 164 12.62 2.21 -6.59
C PRO A 164 11.81 1.38 -7.62
N TRP A 165 10.86 1.96 -8.33
CA TRP A 165 9.93 1.27 -9.26
C TRP A 165 10.22 1.49 -10.74
N LEU A 166 11.47 1.61 -11.12
CA LEU A 166 11.87 1.70 -12.53
C LEU A 166 11.47 0.48 -13.38
N TYR A 167 11.10 -0.64 -12.74
CA TYR A 167 10.79 -1.90 -13.40
C TYR A 167 9.31 -2.31 -13.26
N GLY A 168 8.41 -1.37 -13.32
CA GLY A 168 6.98 -1.60 -13.30
C GLY A 168 6.27 -0.83 -12.20
N ALA A 169 5.02 -0.51 -12.46
CA ALA A 169 4.10 0.09 -11.50
C ALA A 169 2.85 -0.80 -11.47
N TYR A 170 2.41 -1.21 -10.28
CA TYR A 170 1.34 -2.18 -10.10
C TYR A 170 0.15 -1.60 -9.34
N GLY A 171 0.14 -0.29 -9.10
CA GLY A 171 -0.83 0.35 -8.21
C GLY A 171 -0.63 -0.02 -6.74
N GLU A 172 0.60 -0.40 -6.38
CA GLU A 172 0.96 -0.82 -5.04
C GLU A 172 0.97 0.34 -4.05
N ALA A 173 0.58 0.06 -2.81
CA ALA A 173 0.74 0.96 -1.68
C ALA A 173 2.20 1.03 -1.22
N MET A 174 2.93 -0.08 -1.33
CA MET A 174 4.32 -0.18 -0.90
C MET A 174 5.13 -1.07 -1.83
N ARG A 175 6.40 -0.75 -2.00
CA ARG A 175 7.39 -1.52 -2.74
C ARG A 175 8.54 -1.96 -1.84
N GLN A 176 8.82 -3.27 -1.77
CA GLN A 176 10.10 -3.81 -1.33
C GLN A 176 10.99 -3.96 -2.56
N TYR A 177 12.13 -3.29 -2.58
CA TYR A 177 12.95 -3.21 -3.79
C TYR A 177 14.34 -3.81 -3.63
N THR A 178 14.70 -4.27 -2.45
CA THR A 178 15.91 -5.05 -2.16
C THR A 178 15.81 -5.77 -0.82
N SER A 179 16.46 -6.92 -0.72
CA SER A 179 16.76 -7.59 0.56
C SER A 179 18.26 -7.48 0.93
N ASN A 180 19.00 -6.63 0.22
CA ASN A 180 20.43 -6.42 0.44
C ASN A 180 20.74 -4.93 0.70
N GLY A 181 19.85 -4.28 1.46
CA GLY A 181 19.95 -2.87 1.80
C GLY A 181 20.86 -2.59 2.98
N TYR A 182 21.41 -1.39 3.04
CA TYR A 182 22.05 -0.88 4.25
C TYR A 182 21.32 0.38 4.73
N VAL A 183 21.21 0.50 6.05
CA VAL A 183 20.58 1.65 6.73
C VAL A 183 21.49 2.07 7.88
N SER A 184 21.62 3.38 8.08
CA SER A 184 22.33 3.90 9.26
C SER A 184 21.65 3.39 10.54
N GLY A 185 22.46 2.94 11.49
CA GLY A 185 21.98 2.36 12.74
C GLY A 185 21.97 0.84 12.80
N TYR A 186 22.28 0.15 11.68
CA TYR A 186 22.41 -1.31 11.66
C TYR A 186 23.56 -1.78 10.77
N ALA A 187 24.38 -2.69 11.28
CA ALA A 187 25.56 -3.18 10.55
C ALA A 187 25.24 -4.30 9.52
N GLY A 188 24.10 -4.95 9.68
CA GLY A 188 23.64 -6.03 8.79
C GLY A 188 22.97 -5.53 7.51
N ARG A 189 22.34 -6.46 6.80
CA ARG A 189 21.51 -6.16 5.63
C ARG A 189 20.05 -6.23 6.02
N LEU A 190 19.26 -5.34 5.39
CA LEU A 190 17.83 -5.21 5.63
C LEU A 190 17.07 -5.14 4.31
N ASP A 191 15.83 -5.51 4.38
CA ASP A 191 14.84 -5.29 3.34
C ASP A 191 14.45 -3.82 3.34
N LEU A 192 14.60 -3.15 2.17
CA LEU A 192 14.27 -1.75 2.04
C LEU A 192 12.97 -1.56 1.28
N ASN A 193 12.16 -0.67 1.85
CA ASN A 193 10.81 -0.42 1.40
C ASN A 193 10.56 1.06 1.12
N TYR A 194 9.68 1.29 0.17
CA TYR A 194 9.12 2.60 -0.10
C TYR A 194 7.59 2.52 -0.02
N PHE A 195 6.99 3.23 0.93
CA PHE A 195 5.55 3.43 1.01
C PHE A 195 5.16 4.67 0.20
N ARG A 196 4.17 4.54 -0.68
CA ARG A 196 3.74 5.59 -1.63
C ARG A 196 2.80 6.61 -0.99
N GLY A 197 3.09 7.02 0.21
CA GLY A 197 2.26 7.96 0.94
C GLY A 197 2.98 8.65 2.07
N GLU A 198 2.26 9.54 2.70
CA GLU A 198 2.64 10.23 3.91
C GLU A 198 2.16 9.47 5.16
N ARG A 199 2.56 9.94 6.35
CA ARG A 199 2.23 9.29 7.61
C ARG A 199 0.71 9.13 7.82
N TRP A 200 -0.08 10.14 7.50
CA TRP A 200 -1.53 10.07 7.67
C TRP A 200 -2.19 8.97 6.80
N GLN A 201 -1.60 8.67 5.63
CA GLN A 201 -2.07 7.56 4.78
C GLN A 201 -1.65 6.20 5.36
N TRP A 202 -0.47 6.12 5.99
CA TRP A 202 -0.08 4.95 6.77
C TRP A 202 -1.05 4.71 7.93
N ASP A 203 -1.37 5.78 8.66
CA ASP A 203 -2.30 5.73 9.79
C ASP A 203 -3.71 5.29 9.31
N ALA A 204 -4.14 5.70 8.11
CA ALA A 204 -5.39 5.22 7.52
C ALA A 204 -5.41 3.70 7.28
N TYR A 205 -4.29 3.12 6.82
CA TYR A 205 -4.17 1.66 6.73
C TYR A 205 -4.18 0.96 8.09
N ALA A 206 -3.68 1.60 9.13
CA ALA A 206 -3.59 1.03 10.46
C ALA A 206 -4.90 1.08 11.25
N HIS A 207 -5.70 2.13 11.07
CA HIS A 207 -6.90 2.37 11.89
C HIS A 207 -8.16 1.63 11.42
N GLY A 208 -8.26 1.28 10.13
CA GLY A 208 -9.39 0.54 9.57
C GLY A 208 -10.69 1.36 9.44
N ASP A 209 -11.79 0.65 9.25
CA ASP A 209 -13.12 1.23 8.99
C ASP A 209 -13.59 2.12 10.14
N GLY A 210 -13.81 3.39 9.87
CA GLY A 210 -14.43 4.34 10.80
C GLY A 210 -13.48 5.24 11.59
N ALA A 211 -12.19 5.18 11.36
CA ALA A 211 -11.28 6.17 11.92
C ALA A 211 -11.27 7.46 11.07
N ASP A 212 -11.47 8.57 11.75
CA ASP A 212 -11.37 9.91 11.14
C ASP A 212 -9.88 10.31 11.04
N VAL A 213 -9.18 9.71 10.09
CA VAL A 213 -7.78 10.05 9.78
C VAL A 213 -7.77 11.14 8.70
N SER A 214 -7.93 12.37 9.13
CA SER A 214 -7.80 13.53 8.27
C SER A 214 -6.33 13.89 8.04
N ALA A 215 -6.01 14.38 6.83
CA ALA A 215 -4.73 15.04 6.59
C ALA A 215 -4.56 16.19 7.60
N PRO A 216 -3.34 16.48 8.10
CA PRO A 216 -3.14 17.58 9.01
C PRO A 216 -3.62 18.88 8.37
N GLU A 217 -4.53 19.58 9.06
CA GLU A 217 -5.04 20.88 8.60
C GLU A 217 -3.86 21.86 8.51
N THR A 218 -3.52 22.24 7.30
CA THR A 218 -2.71 23.44 7.11
C THR A 218 -3.61 24.63 7.43
N ASN A 219 -3.39 25.28 8.56
CA ASN A 219 -4.08 26.51 8.97
C ASN A 219 -3.89 27.60 7.91
N ALA A 220 -4.86 27.72 7.01
CA ALA A 220 -5.11 28.93 6.25
C ALA A 220 -6.48 29.45 6.66
N GLY A 221 -6.44 30.50 7.46
CA GLY A 221 -7.59 31.03 8.15
C GLY A 221 -8.71 31.59 7.26
N GLY A 222 -9.92 31.47 7.79
CA GLY A 222 -11.00 32.48 7.67
C GLY A 222 -12.01 32.28 6.56
N ASN A 223 -13.17 31.91 6.76
CA ASN A 223 -14.38 32.65 7.05
C ASN A 223 -15.66 31.93 6.59
N ALA A 224 -16.69 32.17 7.33
CA ALA A 224 -17.99 31.55 7.27
C ALA A 224 -18.84 31.94 6.04
N GLY A 225 -19.70 30.97 5.66
CA GLY A 225 -21.05 31.19 5.16
C GLY A 225 -21.17 31.48 3.66
N VAL A 226 -21.78 30.57 2.95
CA VAL A 226 -23.04 30.73 2.23
C VAL A 226 -23.49 29.41 1.60
N SER A 227 -24.79 29.16 1.73
CA SER A 227 -25.57 28.14 1.03
C SER A 227 -25.37 28.21 -0.48
N ALA A 228 -25.14 27.06 -1.10
CA ALA A 228 -25.70 26.59 -2.35
C ALA A 228 -24.75 25.66 -3.11
N SER A 229 -25.31 24.63 -3.75
CA SER A 229 -24.67 23.58 -4.55
C SER A 229 -23.60 22.80 -3.77
N GLN A 230 -24.01 21.67 -3.26
CA GLN A 230 -23.14 20.73 -2.56
C GLN A 230 -22.04 20.24 -3.52
N SER A 231 -20.91 20.93 -3.52
CA SER A 231 -19.67 20.42 -4.06
C SER A 231 -18.78 20.10 -2.87
N ALA A 232 -18.43 18.87 -2.68
CA ALA A 232 -17.50 18.43 -1.66
C ALA A 232 -16.43 17.59 -2.31
N CYS A 233 -15.19 17.74 -1.86
CA CYS A 233 -14.09 16.89 -2.29
C CYS A 233 -13.64 16.05 -1.09
N VAL A 234 -13.31 14.79 -1.37
CA VAL A 234 -12.86 13.81 -0.38
C VAL A 234 -11.56 13.23 -0.87
N VAL A 235 -10.59 13.10 0.03
CA VAL A 235 -9.38 12.31 -0.21
C VAL A 235 -9.75 10.84 -0.03
N VAL A 236 -9.45 10.03 -1.03
CA VAL A 236 -9.70 8.60 -1.03
C VAL A 236 -8.84 7.93 0.03
N ALA A 237 -9.47 7.22 0.95
CA ALA A 237 -8.78 6.37 1.92
C ALA A 237 -8.60 4.94 1.37
N SER A 238 -7.77 4.14 2.05
CA SER A 238 -7.64 2.72 1.70
C SER A 238 -8.97 2.00 1.88
N GLY A 239 -9.32 1.16 0.89
CA GLY A 239 -10.59 0.45 0.88
C GLY A 239 -11.80 1.28 0.43
N ASP A 240 -11.61 2.57 0.11
CA ASP A 240 -12.70 3.38 -0.43
C ASP A 240 -13.12 2.90 -1.82
N THR A 241 -14.43 2.97 -2.02
CA THR A 241 -15.07 2.95 -3.34
C THR A 241 -15.86 4.24 -3.50
N LEU A 242 -16.12 4.68 -4.73
CA LEU A 242 -16.96 5.86 -4.93
C LEU A 242 -18.36 5.71 -4.32
N SER A 243 -18.91 4.48 -4.31
CA SER A 243 -20.18 4.20 -3.63
C SER A 243 -20.07 4.35 -2.11
N GLY A 244 -19.01 3.82 -1.49
CA GLY A 244 -18.76 3.99 -0.06
C GLY A 244 -18.54 5.45 0.34
N ILE A 245 -17.78 6.20 -0.47
CA ILE A 245 -17.61 7.64 -0.26
C ILE A 245 -18.96 8.37 -0.36
N ALA A 246 -19.78 8.05 -1.37
CA ALA A 246 -21.09 8.65 -1.56
C ALA A 246 -22.03 8.35 -0.37
N GLU A 247 -22.02 7.14 0.13
CA GLU A 247 -22.85 6.72 1.28
C GLU A 247 -22.44 7.44 2.56
N ARG A 248 -21.14 7.43 2.93
CA ARG A 248 -20.67 8.07 4.17
C ARG A 248 -20.78 9.59 4.16
N THR A 249 -20.73 10.22 2.98
CA THR A 249 -20.89 11.69 2.84
C THR A 249 -22.34 12.11 2.66
N GLY A 250 -23.23 11.16 2.35
CA GLY A 250 -24.63 11.46 1.98
C GLY A 250 -24.78 12.13 0.61
N LEU A 251 -23.72 12.22 -0.17
CA LEU A 251 -23.68 12.84 -1.49
C LEU A 251 -23.91 11.81 -2.59
N LEU A 252 -25.16 11.57 -2.90
CA LEU A 252 -25.63 10.55 -3.86
C LEU A 252 -26.14 11.22 -5.16
N PRO A 253 -26.03 10.52 -6.32
CA PRO A 253 -25.48 9.19 -6.50
C PRO A 253 -23.96 9.19 -6.66
N TRP A 254 -23.33 8.04 -6.43
CA TRP A 254 -21.88 7.89 -6.54
C TRP A 254 -21.32 8.22 -7.93
N GLN A 255 -22.13 8.08 -8.98
CA GLN A 255 -21.77 8.43 -10.36
C GLN A 255 -21.49 9.93 -10.55
N SER A 256 -21.89 10.75 -9.60
CA SER A 256 -21.62 12.20 -9.60
C SER A 256 -20.28 12.58 -9.00
N TRP A 257 -19.52 11.59 -8.52
CA TRP A 257 -18.16 11.77 -8.06
C TRP A 257 -17.19 11.63 -9.24
N HIS A 258 -16.21 12.52 -9.30
CA HIS A 258 -15.23 12.62 -10.39
C HIS A 258 -13.85 13.04 -9.83
N GLY A 259 -12.83 13.09 -10.70
CA GLY A 259 -11.47 13.49 -10.30
C GLY A 259 -10.55 12.31 -10.02
N TYR A 260 -11.02 11.07 -10.20
CA TYR A 260 -10.18 9.86 -10.06
C TYR A 260 -9.22 9.72 -11.24
N GLY A 261 -7.92 9.58 -10.95
CA GLY A 261 -6.84 9.56 -11.95
C GLY A 261 -6.80 8.30 -12.82
N SER A 262 -7.47 7.22 -12.40
CA SER A 262 -7.55 5.97 -13.18
C SER A 262 -8.39 6.08 -14.44
N GLY A 263 -9.28 7.08 -14.54
CA GLY A 263 -10.31 7.16 -15.58
C GLY A 263 -11.40 6.07 -15.49
N ASN A 264 -11.32 5.19 -14.50
CA ASN A 264 -12.27 4.12 -14.26
C ASN A 264 -12.90 4.31 -12.87
N PRO A 265 -14.22 4.55 -12.75
CA PRO A 265 -14.87 4.77 -11.47
C PRO A 265 -14.82 3.57 -10.50
N ALA A 266 -14.55 2.38 -11.01
CA ALA A 266 -14.35 1.19 -10.18
C ALA A 266 -12.93 1.11 -9.58
N VAL A 267 -12.03 2.02 -9.96
CA VAL A 267 -10.63 2.01 -9.52
C VAL A 267 -10.25 3.40 -9.06
N ILE A 268 -10.25 3.62 -7.75
CA ILE A 268 -9.76 4.83 -7.12
C ILE A 268 -8.61 4.47 -6.18
N TYR A 269 -7.65 5.37 -6.05
CA TYR A 269 -6.44 5.09 -5.27
C TYR A 269 -6.40 5.92 -3.99
N PRO A 270 -5.97 5.36 -2.86
CA PRO A 270 -5.74 6.13 -1.65
C PRO A 270 -4.85 7.34 -1.91
N GLY A 271 -5.26 8.51 -1.39
CA GLY A 271 -4.57 9.78 -1.60
C GLY A 271 -5.06 10.58 -2.81
N GLU A 272 -5.87 10.02 -3.70
CA GLU A 272 -6.55 10.82 -4.73
C GLU A 272 -7.65 11.69 -4.12
N THR A 273 -7.87 12.86 -4.72
CA THR A 273 -9.00 13.70 -4.35
C THR A 273 -10.13 13.50 -5.34
N VAL A 274 -11.26 12.95 -4.87
CA VAL A 274 -12.49 12.84 -5.66
C VAL A 274 -13.50 13.87 -5.20
N CYS A 275 -14.21 14.47 -6.14
CA CYS A 275 -15.14 15.57 -5.87
C CYS A 275 -16.56 15.21 -6.33
N TYR A 276 -17.57 15.64 -5.56
CA TYR A 276 -18.98 15.49 -5.86
C TYR A 276 -19.55 16.81 -6.41
N GLY A 277 -20.39 16.72 -7.42
CA GLY A 277 -21.13 17.87 -7.93
C GLY A 277 -20.26 18.86 -8.71
N GLY A 278 -20.89 19.55 -9.64
CA GLY A 278 -20.24 20.42 -10.60
C GLY A 278 -19.90 19.64 -11.86
N SER A 279 -20.62 19.90 -12.94
CA SER A 279 -20.11 19.57 -14.27
C SER A 279 -18.79 20.34 -14.43
N VAL A 280 -17.67 19.69 -14.07
CA VAL A 280 -16.44 20.05 -14.74
C VAL A 280 -16.67 19.59 -16.16
N ALA A 281 -17.06 20.51 -17.03
CA ALA A 281 -16.71 20.33 -18.42
C ALA A 281 -15.21 20.05 -18.40
N VAL A 282 -14.83 18.81 -18.54
CA VAL A 282 -13.48 18.47 -18.97
C VAL A 282 -13.39 19.12 -20.33
N GLN A 283 -12.96 20.37 -20.36
CA GLN A 283 -12.33 20.88 -21.55
C GLN A 283 -11.05 20.05 -21.66
N PRO A 284 -10.97 19.19 -22.65
CA PRO A 284 -9.67 18.64 -22.99
C PRO A 284 -8.82 19.86 -23.37
N ASP A 285 -7.88 20.21 -22.53
CA ASP A 285 -6.76 21.05 -22.96
C ASP A 285 -5.90 20.19 -23.88
N VAL A 286 -6.41 20.03 -25.10
CA VAL A 286 -5.89 19.16 -26.16
C VAL A 286 -4.80 19.85 -26.96
N THR A 287 -4.05 20.78 -26.40
CA THR A 287 -3.11 21.59 -27.17
C THR A 287 -1.66 21.16 -27.02
N ARG A 288 -1.36 20.24 -26.09
CA ARG A 288 0.01 19.78 -25.89
C ARG A 288 0.21 18.38 -26.44
N THR A 289 1.26 18.24 -27.24
CA THR A 289 1.70 16.94 -27.75
C THR A 289 3.17 16.71 -27.44
N TYR A 290 3.52 15.46 -27.21
CA TYR A 290 4.87 15.00 -27.01
C TYR A 290 5.20 13.93 -28.04
N THR A 291 6.35 14.02 -28.67
CA THR A 291 6.85 12.97 -29.58
C THR A 291 7.82 12.08 -28.83
N VAL A 292 7.46 10.82 -28.67
CA VAL A 292 8.25 9.81 -27.97
C VAL A 292 9.61 9.65 -28.64
N VAL A 293 10.67 9.67 -27.85
CA VAL A 293 12.03 9.37 -28.30
C VAL A 293 12.51 8.01 -27.75
N SER A 294 13.61 7.51 -28.32
CA SER A 294 14.15 6.22 -27.89
C SER A 294 14.55 6.24 -26.41
N GLY A 295 14.07 5.28 -25.62
CA GLY A 295 14.31 5.19 -24.17
C GLY A 295 13.21 5.80 -23.32
N ASP A 296 12.20 6.45 -23.92
CA ASP A 296 11.07 6.99 -23.17
C ASP A 296 10.14 5.89 -22.65
N SER A 297 9.56 6.19 -21.51
CA SER A 297 8.34 5.56 -21.00
C SER A 297 7.32 6.66 -20.66
N LEU A 298 6.04 6.32 -20.60
CA LEU A 298 5.02 7.30 -20.17
C LEU A 298 5.38 7.91 -18.82
N TRP A 299 5.98 7.13 -17.94
CA TRP A 299 6.39 7.60 -16.63
C TRP A 299 7.58 8.57 -16.70
N SER A 300 8.63 8.25 -17.49
CA SER A 300 9.80 9.12 -17.59
C SER A 300 9.48 10.49 -18.18
N VAL A 301 8.43 10.55 -19.02
CA VAL A 301 8.02 11.79 -19.71
C VAL A 301 6.97 12.57 -18.91
N PHE A 302 5.99 11.89 -18.34
CA PHE A 302 4.80 12.52 -17.74
C PHE A 302 4.68 12.33 -16.23
N GLY A 303 5.61 11.61 -15.60
CA GLY A 303 5.60 11.38 -14.16
C GLY A 303 4.27 10.78 -13.68
N GLY A 304 3.68 11.34 -12.63
CA GLY A 304 2.40 10.89 -12.08
C GLY A 304 1.20 10.97 -13.04
N ASP A 305 1.31 11.77 -14.12
CA ASP A 305 0.24 11.96 -15.13
C ASP A 305 0.19 10.84 -16.20
N TRP A 306 1.10 9.88 -16.15
CA TRP A 306 1.23 8.86 -17.17
C TRP A 306 -0.07 8.08 -17.48
N ALA A 307 -0.85 7.79 -16.44
CA ALA A 307 -2.10 7.03 -16.58
C ALA A 307 -3.18 7.84 -17.33
N ARG A 308 -3.28 9.14 -17.02
CA ARG A 308 -4.14 10.07 -17.75
C ARG A 308 -3.73 10.17 -19.22
N VAL A 309 -2.43 10.29 -19.48
CA VAL A 309 -1.90 10.36 -20.84
C VAL A 309 -2.15 9.06 -21.60
N ALA A 310 -1.98 7.90 -20.95
CA ALA A 310 -2.29 6.60 -21.55
C ALA A 310 -3.77 6.52 -21.97
N SER A 311 -4.67 6.89 -21.08
CA SER A 311 -6.12 6.91 -21.34
C SER A 311 -6.49 7.90 -22.44
N LEU A 312 -5.95 9.12 -22.40
CA LEU A 312 -6.19 10.17 -23.41
C LEU A 312 -5.77 9.74 -24.82
N ASN A 313 -4.77 8.86 -24.92
CA ASN A 313 -4.25 8.36 -26.18
C ASN A 313 -4.76 6.95 -26.56
N GLY A 314 -5.68 6.38 -25.78
CA GLY A 314 -6.27 5.07 -26.04
C GLY A 314 -5.25 3.91 -26.01
N LEU A 315 -4.21 4.02 -25.17
CA LEU A 315 -3.15 3.02 -25.10
C LEU A 315 -3.65 1.80 -24.33
N SER A 316 -3.89 0.70 -25.04
CA SER A 316 -4.28 -0.59 -24.45
C SER A 316 -3.13 -1.21 -23.61
N ASN A 317 -1.90 -0.86 -23.90
CA ASN A 317 -0.71 -1.24 -23.12
C ASN A 317 0.15 0.01 -22.87
N PRO A 318 0.02 0.66 -21.69
CA PRO A 318 0.78 1.86 -21.35
C PRO A 318 2.30 1.67 -21.26
N SER A 319 2.76 0.42 -21.12
CA SER A 319 4.20 0.10 -21.10
C SER A 319 4.80 0.03 -22.49
N LEU A 320 3.99 0.15 -23.54
CA LEU A 320 4.43 0.00 -24.93
C LEU A 320 4.17 1.28 -25.72
N ILE A 321 5.15 2.17 -25.72
CA ILE A 321 5.20 3.36 -26.58
C ILE A 321 6.42 3.30 -27.50
N TYR A 322 6.33 3.89 -28.67
CA TYR A 322 7.35 3.75 -29.70
C TYR A 322 7.96 5.10 -30.06
N PRO A 323 9.28 5.17 -30.35
CA PRO A 323 9.90 6.37 -30.89
C PRO A 323 9.15 6.90 -32.13
N GLY A 324 8.86 8.19 -32.13
CA GLY A 324 8.05 8.85 -33.15
C GLY A 324 6.55 8.85 -32.88
N GLN A 325 6.06 8.14 -31.87
CA GLN A 325 4.67 8.20 -31.46
C GLN A 325 4.34 9.56 -30.87
N ILE A 326 3.21 10.16 -31.29
CA ILE A 326 2.76 11.46 -30.75
C ILE A 326 1.72 11.17 -29.67
N LEU A 327 2.00 11.64 -28.48
CA LEU A 327 1.12 11.53 -27.31
C LEU A 327 0.55 12.91 -26.99
N ARG A 328 -0.77 12.96 -26.74
CA ARG A 328 -1.47 14.13 -26.20
C ARG A 328 -1.37 14.13 -24.67
N TYR A 329 -1.16 15.33 -24.06
CA TYR A 329 -1.02 15.43 -22.60
C TYR A 329 -1.54 16.74 -22.04
#